data_2b931c67e9f5cbd8bf52264ca7d3e8a4
#
_entry.id   2b931c67e9f5cbd8bf52264ca7d3e8a4
#
_cell.length_a   1.000
_cell.length_b   1.000
_cell.length_c   1.000
_cell.angle_alpha   90.00
_cell.angle_beta   90.00
_cell.angle_gamma   90.00
#
_symmetry.space_group_name_H-M   'P 1'
#
loop_
_entity.id
_entity.type
_entity.pdbx_description
1 polymer ?
#
loop_
_entity_poly.entity_id
_entity_poly.type
_entity_poly.pdbx_seq_one_letter_code
_entity_poly.pdbx_strand_id
1 'polypeptide(L)'
;MPNVYTFKDFEGSSHRILIELIRRYAPRGGTLLDLGAAGGELGSVVREHFDTTIGFEYDADRIGQLRSRFDQVVIADLETVRTLPPGMNAVVLADVIEHLRNSTTLLNMVQRSLASDGVLFLSVPNIANITVRLGLLFGVFEYRDRGILDFTHLRFFTMRTIKREIEKAGFRIIAIRGSSVPIRLIIGWMPDPLLRLGERVLTWITRIWRGLFAYQIILVALPK
;
A
#
# COMPACT_ATOMS: atom_id res chain seq x y z
N MET A 1 18.05 -2.62 -12.48
CA MET A 1 17.06 -3.72 -12.39
C MET A 1 15.80 -3.30 -13.12
N PRO A 2 15.07 -4.18 -13.84
CA PRO A 2 13.85 -3.75 -14.51
C PRO A 2 12.82 -3.26 -13.48
N ASN A 3 12.09 -2.23 -13.87
CA ASN A 3 11.11 -1.50 -13.06
C ASN A 3 9.98 -2.44 -12.61
N VAL A 4 10.09 -3.07 -11.44
CA VAL A 4 9.20 -4.13 -10.95
C VAL A 4 7.87 -3.57 -10.45
N TYR A 5 7.82 -2.30 -10.03
CA TYR A 5 6.64 -1.65 -9.50
C TYR A 5 5.96 -0.81 -10.57
N THR A 6 4.94 -1.36 -11.20
CA THR A 6 4.05 -0.66 -12.13
C THR A 6 2.75 -0.26 -11.45
N PHE A 7 2.26 0.93 -11.73
CA PHE A 7 0.95 1.40 -11.30
C PHE A 7 -0.15 0.42 -11.74
N LYS A 8 -0.91 -0.09 -10.78
CA LYS A 8 -1.97 -1.08 -11.03
C LYS A 8 -3.29 -0.35 -11.25
N ASP A 9 -3.59 0.01 -12.52
CA ASP A 9 -4.81 0.72 -12.89
C ASP A 9 -5.91 -0.22 -13.40
N PHE A 10 -6.38 -1.12 -12.54
CA PHE A 10 -7.54 -1.97 -12.81
C PHE A 10 -8.53 -1.93 -11.63
N GLU A 11 -9.79 -2.24 -11.90
CA GLU A 11 -10.85 -2.25 -10.88
C GLU A 11 -10.50 -3.23 -9.75
N GLY A 12 -10.57 -2.76 -8.49
CA GLY A 12 -10.23 -3.56 -7.31
C GLY A 12 -8.73 -3.67 -7.03
N SER A 13 -7.87 -2.95 -7.76
CA SER A 13 -6.43 -2.86 -7.43
C SER A 13 -6.20 -2.05 -6.14
N SER A 14 -5.07 -2.33 -5.47
CA SER A 14 -4.70 -1.59 -4.25
C SER A 14 -4.54 -0.11 -4.49
N HIS A 15 -3.93 0.30 -5.61
CA HIS A 15 -3.73 1.71 -5.93
C HIS A 15 -5.06 2.45 -6.14
N ARG A 16 -6.01 1.88 -6.90
CA ARG A 16 -7.34 2.50 -7.06
C ARG A 16 -8.09 2.61 -5.73
N ILE A 17 -8.03 1.56 -4.90
CA ILE A 17 -8.65 1.57 -3.58
C ILE A 17 -7.99 2.63 -2.69
N LEU A 18 -6.65 2.74 -2.70
CA LEU A 18 -5.93 3.79 -1.95
C LEU A 18 -6.34 5.19 -2.41
N ILE A 19 -6.39 5.44 -3.72
CA ILE A 19 -6.82 6.74 -4.28
C ILE A 19 -8.24 7.08 -3.83
N GLU A 20 -9.18 6.12 -3.90
CA GLU A 20 -10.56 6.31 -3.43
C GLU A 20 -10.60 6.66 -1.93
N LEU A 21 -9.82 5.93 -1.12
CA LEU A 21 -9.76 6.15 0.32
C LEU A 21 -9.10 7.48 0.67
N ILE A 22 -8.02 7.88 -0.02
CA ILE A 22 -7.39 9.18 0.16
C ILE A 22 -8.39 10.29 -0.11
N ARG A 23 -9.05 10.27 -1.27
CA ARG A 23 -10.06 11.28 -1.63
C ARG A 23 -11.25 11.35 -0.67
N ARG A 24 -11.54 10.24 0.03
CA ARG A 24 -12.66 10.15 0.97
C ARG A 24 -12.30 10.57 2.39
N TYR A 25 -11.11 10.25 2.87
CA TYR A 25 -10.75 10.36 4.28
C TYR A 25 -9.67 11.39 4.56
N ALA A 26 -8.81 11.75 3.59
CA ALA A 26 -7.84 12.81 3.80
C ALA A 26 -8.53 14.17 3.82
N PRO A 27 -8.11 15.09 4.70
CA PRO A 27 -8.48 16.49 4.60
C PRO A 27 -8.09 17.06 3.23
N ARG A 28 -8.88 18.00 2.70
CA ARG A 28 -8.49 18.73 1.49
C ARG A 28 -7.47 19.81 1.85
N GLY A 29 -6.48 19.99 0.97
CA GLY A 29 -5.36 20.89 1.24
C GLY A 29 -4.30 20.25 2.15
N GLY A 30 -3.38 21.07 2.64
CA GLY A 30 -2.28 20.63 3.49
C GLY A 30 -1.24 19.78 2.76
N THR A 31 -0.56 18.88 3.48
CA THR A 31 0.59 18.15 2.95
C THR A 31 0.37 16.65 2.92
N LEU A 32 0.62 16.04 1.74
CA LEU A 32 0.77 14.59 1.56
C LEU A 32 2.23 14.19 1.70
N LEU A 33 2.50 13.14 2.45
CA LEU A 33 3.79 12.45 2.51
C LEU A 33 3.63 11.02 1.97
N ASP A 34 4.26 10.72 0.85
CA ASP A 34 4.29 9.39 0.23
C ASP A 34 5.64 8.72 0.50
N LEU A 35 5.65 7.73 1.38
CA LEU A 35 6.84 7.01 1.82
C LEU A 35 7.01 5.73 1.01
N GLY A 36 8.09 5.65 0.23
CA GLY A 36 8.29 4.59 -0.76
C GLY A 36 7.50 4.89 -2.04
N ALA A 37 7.63 6.12 -2.54
CA ALA A 37 6.84 6.65 -3.65
C ALA A 37 7.04 5.89 -4.99
N ALA A 38 8.07 5.06 -5.11
CA ALA A 38 8.42 4.31 -6.32
C ALA A 38 8.52 5.25 -7.55
N GLY A 39 7.65 5.05 -8.56
CA GLY A 39 7.57 5.97 -9.71
C GLY A 39 6.75 7.24 -9.45
N GLY A 40 6.06 7.36 -8.31
CA GLY A 40 5.24 8.53 -7.95
C GLY A 40 3.84 8.56 -8.57
N GLU A 41 3.40 7.46 -9.17
CA GLU A 41 2.09 7.40 -9.86
C GLU A 41 0.93 7.67 -8.90
N LEU A 42 0.95 7.08 -7.70
CA LEU A 42 -0.12 7.25 -6.72
C LEU A 42 -0.18 8.71 -6.25
N GLY A 43 0.95 9.27 -5.83
CA GLY A 43 1.04 10.67 -5.39
C GLY A 43 0.58 11.64 -6.47
N SER A 44 0.97 11.42 -7.74
CA SER A 44 0.57 12.29 -8.85
C SER A 44 -0.94 12.30 -9.11
N VAL A 45 -1.64 11.16 -8.95
CA VAL A 45 -3.10 11.06 -9.15
C VAL A 45 -3.90 11.75 -8.06
N VAL A 46 -3.34 11.85 -6.85
CA VAL A 46 -4.01 12.52 -5.71
C VAL A 46 -3.49 13.93 -5.45
N ARG A 47 -2.51 14.40 -6.23
CA ARG A 47 -1.85 15.70 -6.05
C ARG A 47 -2.82 16.86 -5.90
N GLU A 48 -3.85 16.92 -6.73
CA GLU A 48 -4.87 18.00 -6.71
C GLU A 48 -5.69 18.05 -5.41
N HIS A 49 -5.58 17.04 -4.57
CA HIS A 49 -6.26 16.98 -3.27
C HIS A 49 -5.49 17.73 -2.17
N PHE A 50 -4.20 18.04 -2.39
CA PHE A 50 -3.28 18.60 -1.41
C PHE A 50 -2.62 19.89 -1.92
N ASP A 51 -2.19 20.75 -1.00
CA ASP A 51 -1.43 21.98 -1.31
C ASP A 51 0.04 21.67 -1.60
N THR A 52 0.58 20.65 -0.93
CA THR A 52 1.97 20.21 -1.08
C THR A 52 2.04 18.67 -1.06
N THR A 53 2.90 18.15 -1.91
CA THR A 53 3.19 16.70 -1.97
C THR A 53 4.68 16.44 -1.81
N ILE A 54 5.03 15.49 -0.92
CA ILE A 54 6.42 15.10 -0.63
C ILE A 54 6.54 13.61 -0.92
N GLY A 55 7.44 13.23 -1.84
CA GLY A 55 7.76 11.83 -2.12
C GLY A 55 9.10 11.43 -1.50
N PHE A 56 9.10 10.36 -0.71
CA PHE A 56 10.30 9.68 -0.22
C PHE A 56 10.55 8.43 -1.05
N GLU A 57 11.77 8.25 -1.52
CA GLU A 57 12.15 7.09 -2.33
C GLU A 57 13.60 6.69 -2.00
N TYR A 58 13.87 5.39 -2.05
CA TYR A 58 15.21 4.84 -1.83
C TYR A 58 16.08 4.93 -3.09
N ASP A 59 15.47 4.68 -4.26
CA ASP A 59 16.17 4.59 -5.55
C ASP A 59 16.42 6.00 -6.13
N ALA A 60 17.68 6.43 -6.09
CA ALA A 60 18.09 7.73 -6.61
C ALA A 60 17.89 7.89 -8.13
N ASP A 61 17.87 6.81 -8.90
CA ASP A 61 17.65 6.85 -10.36
C ASP A 61 16.24 7.34 -10.70
N ARG A 62 15.30 7.28 -9.76
CA ARG A 62 13.92 7.76 -9.93
C ARG A 62 13.72 9.25 -9.70
N ILE A 63 14.75 9.98 -9.24
CA ILE A 63 14.62 11.39 -8.87
C ILE A 63 14.07 12.27 -9.98
N GLY A 64 14.48 12.02 -11.24
CA GLY A 64 13.99 12.77 -12.40
C GLY A 64 12.48 12.60 -12.62
N GLN A 65 11.98 11.39 -12.49
CA GLN A 65 10.58 11.06 -12.62
C GLN A 65 9.76 11.62 -11.44
N LEU A 66 10.25 11.49 -10.21
CA LEU A 66 9.57 11.96 -9.02
C LEU A 66 9.44 13.48 -8.97
N ARG A 67 10.46 14.22 -9.38
CA ARG A 67 10.43 15.71 -9.46
C ARG A 67 9.35 16.26 -10.39
N SER A 68 8.91 15.49 -11.38
CA SER A 68 7.78 15.89 -12.22
C SER A 68 6.41 15.61 -11.60
N ARG A 69 6.36 14.84 -10.50
CA ARG A 69 5.14 14.31 -9.88
C ARG A 69 4.88 14.84 -8.47
N PHE A 70 5.93 15.24 -7.75
CA PHE A 70 5.86 15.78 -6.39
C PHE A 70 6.43 17.19 -6.34
N ASP A 71 5.96 17.98 -5.39
CA ASP A 71 6.50 19.31 -5.12
C ASP A 71 7.87 19.23 -4.43
N GLN A 72 8.08 18.21 -3.61
CA GLN A 72 9.35 17.90 -2.96
C GLN A 72 9.67 16.41 -3.07
N VAL A 73 10.95 16.10 -3.25
CA VAL A 73 11.46 14.72 -3.33
C VAL A 73 12.62 14.55 -2.38
N VAL A 74 12.57 13.51 -1.57
CA VAL A 74 13.64 13.12 -0.64
C VAL A 74 14.12 11.72 -1.03
N ILE A 75 15.40 11.60 -1.38
CA ILE A 75 16.03 10.29 -1.60
C ILE A 75 16.61 9.82 -0.28
N ALA A 76 16.01 8.80 0.30
CA ALA A 76 16.41 8.27 1.59
C ALA A 76 15.98 6.81 1.78
N ASP A 77 16.79 6.08 2.54
CA ASP A 77 16.45 4.74 3.03
C ASP A 77 15.62 4.86 4.31
N LEU A 78 14.37 4.39 4.26
CA LEU A 78 13.44 4.43 5.40
C LEU A 78 13.90 3.61 6.62
N GLU A 79 14.85 2.67 6.44
CA GLU A 79 15.52 1.97 7.55
C GLU A 79 16.47 2.88 8.35
N THR A 80 17.02 3.91 7.70
CA THR A 80 18.03 4.80 8.29
C THR A 80 17.49 6.16 8.70
N VAL A 81 16.34 6.57 8.18
CA VAL A 81 15.65 7.81 8.54
C VAL A 81 15.36 7.83 10.05
N ARG A 82 15.62 8.95 10.70
CA ARG A 82 15.41 9.14 12.14
C ARG A 82 14.20 9.99 12.48
N THR A 83 13.82 10.89 11.57
CA THR A 83 12.69 11.80 11.72
C THR A 83 11.98 12.00 10.39
N LEU A 84 10.67 12.23 10.44
CA LEU A 84 9.86 12.66 9.30
C LEU A 84 9.40 14.09 9.50
N PRO A 85 9.09 14.84 8.44
CA PRO A 85 8.54 16.20 8.57
C PRO A 85 7.26 16.18 9.42
N PRO A 86 7.05 17.14 10.33
CA PRO A 86 5.83 17.23 11.13
C PRO A 86 4.66 17.88 10.36
N GLY A 87 3.44 17.70 10.86
CA GLY A 87 2.27 18.40 10.37
C GLY A 87 1.69 17.81 9.08
N MET A 88 1.90 16.52 8.81
CA MET A 88 1.37 15.85 7.62
C MET A 88 -0.12 15.59 7.74
N ASN A 89 -0.91 16.03 6.76
CA ASN A 89 -2.35 15.79 6.70
C ASN A 89 -2.69 14.39 6.14
N ALA A 90 -1.82 13.83 5.35
CA ALA A 90 -1.90 12.44 4.91
C ALA A 90 -0.50 11.82 4.80
N VAL A 91 -0.36 10.58 5.26
CA VAL A 91 0.83 9.76 5.04
C VAL A 91 0.40 8.48 4.33
N VAL A 92 1.10 8.13 3.25
CA VAL A 92 0.90 6.91 2.48
C VAL A 92 2.07 5.96 2.68
N LEU A 93 1.77 4.69 2.94
CA LEU A 93 2.69 3.56 3.01
C LEU A 93 2.11 2.44 2.11
N ALA A 94 2.34 2.54 0.81
CA ALA A 94 1.80 1.59 -0.17
C ALA A 94 2.81 0.48 -0.46
N ASP A 95 2.62 -0.70 0.14
CA ASP A 95 3.49 -1.87 0.00
C ASP A 95 4.95 -1.53 0.41
N VAL A 96 5.14 -1.01 1.62
CA VAL A 96 6.44 -0.54 2.16
C VAL A 96 6.86 -1.32 3.40
N ILE A 97 5.99 -1.46 4.39
CA ILE A 97 6.39 -1.95 5.71
C ILE A 97 6.78 -3.43 5.75
N GLU A 98 6.37 -4.22 4.77
CA GLU A 98 6.79 -5.61 4.57
C GLU A 98 8.27 -5.73 4.18
N HIS A 99 8.86 -4.69 3.59
CA HIS A 99 10.26 -4.65 3.21
C HIS A 99 11.19 -4.19 4.34
N LEU A 100 10.62 -3.69 5.46
CA LEU A 100 11.39 -3.15 6.57
C LEU A 100 11.68 -4.21 7.65
N ARG A 101 12.90 -4.20 8.17
CA ARG A 101 13.29 -5.01 9.34
C ARG A 101 12.51 -4.59 10.58
N ASN A 102 12.28 -3.27 10.74
CA ASN A 102 11.56 -2.72 11.88
C ASN A 102 10.44 -1.76 11.46
N SER A 103 9.30 -2.33 11.04
CA SER A 103 8.10 -1.58 10.66
C SER A 103 7.56 -0.71 11.81
N THR A 104 7.70 -1.15 13.06
CA THR A 104 7.20 -0.43 14.25
C THR A 104 7.90 0.93 14.41
N THR A 105 9.21 0.99 14.14
CA THR A 105 9.95 2.27 14.23
C THR A 105 9.41 3.28 13.22
N LEU A 106 9.21 2.89 11.96
CA LEU A 106 8.64 3.77 10.95
C LEU A 106 7.22 4.20 11.32
N LEU A 107 6.36 3.28 11.75
CA LEU A 107 4.98 3.59 12.15
C LEU A 107 4.93 4.59 13.32
N ASN A 108 5.85 4.49 14.29
CA ASN A 108 5.96 5.45 15.38
C ASN A 108 6.43 6.84 14.89
N MET A 109 7.32 6.90 13.90
CA MET A 109 7.72 8.17 13.27
C MET A 109 6.56 8.79 12.50
N VAL A 110 5.80 7.98 11.75
CA VAL A 110 4.60 8.42 11.03
C VAL A 110 3.55 8.99 12.00
N GLN A 111 3.33 8.31 13.12
CA GLN A 111 2.38 8.77 14.14
C GLN A 111 2.72 10.18 14.68
N ARG A 112 4.01 10.47 14.87
CA ARG A 112 4.51 11.78 15.33
C ARG A 112 4.53 12.84 14.21
N SER A 113 4.61 12.41 12.96
CA SER A 113 4.65 13.27 11.78
C SER A 113 3.26 13.80 11.42
N LEU A 114 2.21 13.04 11.70
CA LEU A 114 0.84 13.41 11.37
C LEU A 114 0.36 14.64 12.17
N ALA A 115 -0.41 15.49 11.50
CA ALA A 115 -1.22 16.53 12.14
C ALA A 115 -2.30 15.88 13.02
N SER A 116 -2.96 16.67 13.86
CA SER A 116 -4.02 16.19 14.78
C SER A 116 -5.20 15.55 14.06
N ASP A 117 -5.50 15.98 12.84
CA ASP A 117 -6.51 15.45 11.93
C ASP A 117 -5.92 14.62 10.79
N GLY A 118 -4.60 14.37 10.85
CA GLY A 118 -3.87 13.66 9.83
C GLY A 118 -4.24 12.18 9.73
N VAL A 119 -4.14 11.62 8.54
CA VAL A 119 -4.61 10.26 8.21
C VAL A 119 -3.49 9.41 7.65
N LEU A 120 -3.34 8.19 8.17
CA LEU A 120 -2.46 7.15 7.62
C LEU A 120 -3.24 6.27 6.64
N PHE A 121 -2.69 6.11 5.43
CA PHE A 121 -3.12 5.16 4.41
C PHE A 121 -2.02 4.11 4.22
N LEU A 122 -2.37 2.84 4.32
CA LEU A 122 -1.39 1.76 4.27
C LEU A 122 -1.93 0.59 3.47
N SER A 123 -1.09 -0.03 2.63
CA SER A 123 -1.33 -1.35 2.07
C SER A 123 -0.20 -2.33 2.38
N VAL A 124 -0.56 -3.61 2.53
CA VAL A 124 0.40 -4.72 2.67
C VAL A 124 -0.16 -5.97 1.99
N PRO A 125 0.70 -6.86 1.45
CA PRO A 125 0.29 -8.18 0.97
C PRO A 125 -0.30 -9.03 2.08
N ASN A 126 -1.34 -9.82 1.74
CA ASN A 126 -1.98 -10.74 2.68
C ASN A 126 -1.40 -12.15 2.54
N ILE A 127 -0.47 -12.54 3.41
CA ILE A 127 0.08 -13.90 3.40
C ILE A 127 -0.99 -14.99 3.63
N ALA A 128 -2.11 -14.63 4.29
CA ALA A 128 -3.21 -15.54 4.54
C ALA A 128 -4.21 -15.65 3.38
N ASN A 129 -3.87 -15.12 2.19
CA ASN A 129 -4.68 -15.27 0.98
C ASN A 129 -4.87 -16.75 0.63
N ILE A 130 -6.04 -17.09 0.07
CA ILE A 130 -6.40 -18.49 -0.28
C ILE A 130 -5.37 -19.15 -1.19
N THR A 131 -4.76 -18.41 -2.12
CA THR A 131 -3.75 -18.96 -3.04
C THR A 131 -2.49 -19.43 -2.31
N VAL A 132 -2.03 -18.68 -1.30
CA VAL A 132 -0.89 -19.05 -0.45
C VAL A 132 -1.27 -20.23 0.44
N ARG A 133 -2.47 -20.21 1.05
CA ARG A 133 -2.93 -21.30 1.91
C ARG A 133 -3.04 -22.63 1.16
N LEU A 134 -3.57 -22.61 -0.06
CA LEU A 134 -3.65 -23.81 -0.90
C LEU A 134 -2.25 -24.28 -1.29
N GLY A 135 -1.34 -23.38 -1.67
CA GLY A 135 0.06 -23.73 -1.92
C GLY A 135 0.68 -24.45 -0.72
N LEU A 136 0.58 -23.87 0.47
CA LEU A 136 1.10 -24.45 1.71
C LEU A 136 0.47 -25.81 2.05
N LEU A 137 -0.83 -26.01 1.77
CA LEU A 137 -1.50 -27.30 1.98
C LEU A 137 -0.86 -28.41 1.16
N PHE A 138 -0.30 -28.09 -0.02
CA PHE A 138 0.42 -29.02 -0.90
C PHE A 138 1.94 -28.91 -0.75
N GLY A 139 2.45 -28.26 0.32
CA GLY A 139 3.88 -28.11 0.59
C GLY A 139 4.60 -27.12 -0.33
N VAL A 140 3.87 -26.26 -1.05
CA VAL A 140 4.43 -25.28 -1.96
C VAL A 140 4.53 -23.92 -1.28
N PHE A 141 5.75 -23.39 -1.15
CA PHE A 141 6.06 -22.04 -0.68
C PHE A 141 7.28 -21.54 -1.44
N GLU A 142 7.03 -20.90 -2.58
CA GLU A 142 8.09 -20.43 -3.47
C GLU A 142 8.12 -18.91 -3.53
N TYR A 143 9.30 -18.35 -3.26
CA TYR A 143 9.55 -16.93 -3.47
C TYR A 143 9.51 -16.57 -4.95
N ARG A 144 9.04 -15.35 -5.26
CA ARG A 144 8.88 -14.84 -6.61
C ARG A 144 9.43 -13.42 -6.69
N ASP A 145 9.62 -12.92 -7.92
CA ASP A 145 10.08 -11.55 -8.16
C ASP A 145 9.03 -10.47 -7.82
N ARG A 146 7.80 -10.87 -7.51
CA ARG A 146 6.69 -9.96 -7.18
C ARG A 146 5.50 -10.71 -6.57
N GLY A 147 4.64 -9.95 -5.90
CA GLY A 147 3.39 -10.46 -5.34
C GLY A 147 3.47 -10.75 -3.85
N ILE A 148 2.63 -11.64 -3.33
CA ILE A 148 2.55 -11.90 -1.87
C ILE A 148 3.86 -12.52 -1.36
N LEU A 149 4.47 -13.41 -2.15
CA LEU A 149 5.71 -14.10 -1.82
C LEU A 149 6.91 -13.47 -2.55
N ASP A 150 6.96 -12.15 -2.62
CA ASP A 150 8.11 -11.43 -3.15
C ASP A 150 9.34 -11.71 -2.29
N PHE A 151 10.49 -12.01 -2.94
CA PHE A 151 11.71 -12.38 -2.23
C PHE A 151 12.32 -11.22 -1.41
N THR A 152 11.89 -9.98 -1.66
CA THR A 152 12.31 -8.80 -0.91
C THR A 152 11.47 -8.56 0.34
N HIS A 153 10.38 -9.32 0.56
CA HIS A 153 9.56 -9.21 1.75
C HIS A 153 10.26 -9.83 2.96
N LEU A 154 10.58 -8.99 3.93
CA LEU A 154 11.18 -9.41 5.21
C LEU A 154 10.11 -9.76 6.24
N ARG A 155 8.88 -9.27 6.06
CA ARG A 155 7.73 -9.49 6.95
C ARG A 155 6.50 -9.90 6.18
N PHE A 156 5.73 -10.80 6.77
CA PHE A 156 4.46 -11.26 6.22
C PHE A 156 3.32 -10.90 7.16
N PHE A 157 2.28 -10.29 6.60
CA PHE A 157 1.13 -9.83 7.36
C PHE A 157 -0.13 -10.61 7.01
N THR A 158 -0.93 -10.91 8.05
CA THR A 158 -2.33 -11.29 7.92
C THR A 158 -3.20 -10.12 8.34
N MET A 159 -4.51 -10.16 8.09
CA MET A 159 -5.46 -9.17 8.59
C MET A 159 -5.34 -8.96 10.11
N ARG A 160 -5.12 -10.03 10.86
CA ARG A 160 -5.01 -9.98 12.34
C ARG A 160 -3.70 -9.32 12.77
N THR A 161 -2.58 -9.69 12.14
CA THR A 161 -1.26 -9.21 12.57
C THR A 161 -1.05 -7.75 12.19
N ILE A 162 -1.48 -7.32 10.99
CA ILE A 162 -1.35 -5.91 10.61
C ILE A 162 -2.21 -4.98 11.47
N LYS A 163 -3.45 -5.38 11.80
CA LYS A 163 -4.27 -4.60 12.73
C LYS A 163 -3.56 -4.38 14.06
N ARG A 164 -3.04 -5.45 14.65
CA ARG A 164 -2.31 -5.37 15.90
C ARG A 164 -1.06 -4.49 15.82
N GLU A 165 -0.34 -4.54 14.70
CA GLU A 165 0.85 -3.70 14.48
C GLU A 165 0.49 -2.21 14.45
N ILE A 166 -0.55 -1.85 13.70
CA ILE A 166 -1.06 -0.48 13.59
C ILE A 166 -1.60 0.04 14.95
N GLU A 167 -2.36 -0.78 15.67
CA GLU A 167 -2.91 -0.42 16.98
C GLU A 167 -1.83 -0.23 18.04
N LYS A 168 -0.77 -1.05 18.02
CA LYS A 168 0.41 -0.94 18.89
C LYS A 168 1.21 0.34 18.62
N ALA A 169 1.29 0.77 17.38
CA ALA A 169 1.95 2.02 16.99
C ALA A 169 1.12 3.28 17.32
N GLY A 170 0.02 3.16 18.10
CA GLY A 170 -0.76 4.30 18.56
C GLY A 170 -1.80 4.80 17.57
N PHE A 171 -2.26 3.95 16.64
CA PHE A 171 -3.30 4.30 15.68
C PHE A 171 -4.65 3.67 16.00
N ARG A 172 -5.73 4.33 15.59
CA ARG A 172 -7.09 3.81 15.55
C ARG A 172 -7.52 3.58 14.10
N ILE A 173 -7.79 2.34 13.73
CA ILE A 173 -8.23 1.98 12.37
C ILE A 173 -9.68 2.42 12.17
N ILE A 174 -9.94 3.17 11.10
CA ILE A 174 -11.28 3.70 10.74
C ILE A 174 -11.86 3.04 9.49
N ALA A 175 -11.02 2.48 8.62
CA ALA A 175 -11.49 1.73 7.46
C ALA A 175 -10.53 0.60 7.10
N ILE A 176 -11.11 -0.50 6.55
CA ILE A 176 -10.36 -1.63 6.01
C ILE A 176 -10.98 -2.03 4.69
N ARG A 177 -10.13 -2.24 3.68
CA ARG A 177 -10.48 -2.77 2.37
C ARG A 177 -9.55 -3.93 2.02
N GLY A 178 -9.93 -4.71 1.01
CA GLY A 178 -9.09 -5.74 0.41
C GLY A 178 -9.06 -5.54 -1.09
N SER A 179 -7.88 -5.61 -1.71
CA SER A 179 -7.79 -5.72 -3.16
C SER A 179 -8.10 -7.14 -3.59
N SER A 180 -8.66 -7.32 -4.78
CA SER A 180 -8.85 -8.64 -5.37
C SER A 180 -7.55 -9.16 -5.99
N VAL A 181 -7.47 -10.48 -6.19
CA VAL A 181 -6.39 -11.10 -6.96
C VAL A 181 -6.43 -10.57 -8.40
N PRO A 182 -5.30 -10.14 -8.98
CA PRO A 182 -5.26 -9.62 -10.36
C PRO A 182 -5.35 -10.75 -11.38
N ILE A 183 -6.54 -11.35 -11.55
CA ILE A 183 -6.75 -12.53 -12.43
C ILE A 183 -6.38 -12.23 -13.89
N ARG A 184 -6.55 -10.99 -14.33
CA ARG A 184 -6.17 -10.56 -15.68
C ARG A 184 -4.67 -10.74 -15.97
N LEU A 185 -3.81 -10.66 -14.95
CA LEU A 185 -2.38 -10.93 -15.08
C LEU A 185 -2.06 -12.44 -15.11
N ILE A 186 -2.99 -13.28 -14.63
CA ILE A 186 -2.80 -14.75 -14.51
C ILE A 186 -3.40 -15.47 -15.72
N ILE A 187 -4.61 -15.09 -16.10
CA ILE A 187 -5.40 -15.75 -17.15
C ILE A 187 -5.85 -14.76 -18.23
N GLY A 188 -4.98 -13.81 -18.59
CA GLY A 188 -5.25 -12.73 -19.56
C GLY A 188 -5.61 -13.20 -20.98
N TRP A 189 -5.43 -14.49 -21.30
CA TRP A 189 -5.85 -15.13 -22.54
C TRP A 189 -7.37 -15.41 -22.59
N MET A 190 -8.09 -15.29 -21.46
CA MET A 190 -9.53 -15.52 -21.39
C MET A 190 -10.31 -14.34 -22.03
N PRO A 191 -11.47 -14.59 -22.68
CA PRO A 191 -12.30 -13.52 -23.23
C PRO A 191 -12.69 -12.46 -22.18
N ASP A 192 -12.62 -11.19 -22.57
CA ASP A 192 -12.90 -10.03 -21.72
C ASP A 192 -14.21 -10.09 -20.91
N PRO A 193 -15.36 -10.56 -21.45
CA PRO A 193 -16.60 -10.67 -20.68
C PRO A 193 -16.48 -11.62 -19.49
N LEU A 194 -15.78 -12.74 -19.66
CA LEU A 194 -15.55 -13.73 -18.59
C LEU A 194 -14.56 -13.21 -17.54
N LEU A 195 -13.51 -12.51 -17.98
CA LEU A 195 -12.57 -11.85 -17.07
C LEU A 195 -13.29 -10.82 -16.20
N ARG A 196 -14.11 -9.94 -16.78
CA ARG A 196 -14.90 -8.94 -16.04
C ARG A 196 -15.87 -9.59 -15.05
N LEU A 197 -16.52 -10.67 -15.43
CA LEU A 197 -17.39 -11.41 -14.52
C LEU A 197 -16.58 -11.99 -13.34
N GLY A 198 -15.45 -12.64 -13.63
CA GLY A 198 -14.52 -13.17 -12.62
C GLY A 198 -14.01 -12.10 -11.67
N GLU A 199 -13.60 -10.93 -12.19
CA GLU A 199 -13.16 -9.78 -11.39
C GLU A 199 -14.27 -9.27 -10.43
N ARG A 200 -15.52 -9.18 -10.92
CA ARG A 200 -16.68 -8.78 -10.09
C ARG A 200 -16.96 -9.79 -8.99
N VAL A 201 -16.97 -11.08 -9.33
CA VAL A 201 -17.19 -12.17 -8.35
C VAL A 201 -16.09 -12.16 -7.29
N LEU A 202 -14.82 -12.09 -7.69
CA LEU A 202 -13.69 -12.02 -6.76
C LEU A 202 -13.75 -10.78 -5.88
N THR A 203 -14.08 -9.63 -6.45
CA THR A 203 -14.25 -8.38 -5.68
C THR A 203 -15.37 -8.53 -4.65
N TRP A 204 -16.50 -9.13 -5.01
CA TRP A 204 -17.62 -9.37 -4.11
C TRP A 204 -17.23 -10.34 -2.97
N ILE A 205 -16.63 -11.48 -3.28
CA ILE A 205 -16.16 -12.46 -2.30
C ILE A 205 -15.10 -11.81 -1.37
N THR A 206 -14.18 -11.03 -1.94
CA THR A 206 -13.16 -10.31 -1.15
C THR A 206 -13.80 -9.33 -0.16
N ARG A 207 -14.90 -8.67 -0.52
CA ARG A 207 -15.63 -7.78 0.40
C ARG A 207 -16.23 -8.52 1.58
N ILE A 208 -16.73 -9.74 1.36
CA ILE A 208 -17.35 -10.58 2.41
C ILE A 208 -16.29 -11.18 3.31
N TRP A 209 -15.24 -11.76 2.74
CA TRP A 209 -14.23 -12.50 3.50
C TRP A 209 -12.81 -12.02 3.20
N ARG A 210 -12.52 -10.77 3.60
CA ARG A 210 -11.24 -10.10 3.33
C ARG A 210 -10.03 -10.87 3.84
N GLY A 211 -10.11 -11.49 5.03
CA GLY A 211 -8.99 -12.24 5.62
C GLY A 211 -8.52 -13.42 4.77
N LEU A 212 -9.40 -13.97 3.91
CA LEU A 212 -9.10 -15.12 3.07
C LEU A 212 -8.85 -14.73 1.61
N PHE A 213 -9.64 -13.81 1.07
CA PHE A 213 -9.63 -13.53 -0.37
C PHE A 213 -8.92 -12.22 -0.74
N ALA A 214 -8.68 -11.32 0.21
CA ALA A 214 -7.90 -10.13 -0.12
C ALA A 214 -6.48 -10.52 -0.54
N TYR A 215 -6.05 -10.00 -1.68
CA TYR A 215 -4.66 -10.11 -2.15
C TYR A 215 -3.76 -9.14 -1.38
N GLN A 216 -4.23 -7.89 -1.23
CA GLN A 216 -3.62 -6.90 -0.34
C GLN A 216 -4.66 -6.41 0.68
N ILE A 217 -4.20 -6.09 1.87
CA ILE A 217 -4.97 -5.48 2.95
C ILE A 217 -4.68 -3.99 2.91
N ILE A 218 -5.73 -3.17 2.82
CA ILE A 218 -5.62 -1.72 2.77
C ILE A 218 -6.32 -1.16 4.01
N LEU A 219 -5.61 -0.30 4.74
CA LEU A 219 -6.04 0.28 6.01
C LEU A 219 -6.04 1.81 5.93
N VAL A 220 -7.01 2.42 6.61
CA VAL A 220 -7.04 3.84 6.93
C VAL A 220 -7.07 3.98 8.44
N ALA A 221 -6.17 4.78 8.99
CA ALA A 221 -6.05 4.94 10.43
C ALA A 221 -5.77 6.38 10.84
N LEU A 222 -6.22 6.76 12.02
CA LEU A 222 -5.98 8.05 12.67
C LEU A 222 -5.05 7.86 13.87
N PRO A 223 -4.20 8.83 14.21
CA PRO A 223 -3.49 8.82 15.49
C PRO A 223 -4.49 8.78 16.65
N LYS A 224 -4.10 8.12 17.76
CA LYS A 224 -4.90 8.08 19.00
C LYS A 224 -4.65 9.31 19.84
#